data_5d124692ef4895093ef399c9b1160008
#
_entry.id   5d124692ef4895093ef399c9b1160008
#
_cell.length_a   1.000
_cell.length_b   1.000
_cell.length_c   1.000
_cell.angle_alpha   90.00
_cell.angle_beta   90.00
_cell.angle_gamma   90.00
#
_symmetry.space_group_name_H-M   'P 1'
#
loop_
_entity.id
_entity.type
_entity.pdbx_description
1 polymer ?
#
loop_
_entity_poly.entity_id
_entity_poly.type
_entity_poly.pdbx_seq_one_letter_code
_entity_poly.pdbx_strand_id
1 'polypeptide(L)'
;MHNNNGIDYTEIRKKVSKLFIAVLTKRLPVREALIKFPKECQDKTIIASWHALCHLEADEELRMKDNLYRQEQDEYIEFISFTLSKGEELPQNIINAYEPYYSEALTPLTNKNSKGIWQQLKRFLCC
;
A
#
# COMPACT_ATOMS: atom_id res chain seq x y z
N MET A 1 15.78 7.26 -14.34
CA MET A 1 15.76 6.72 -14.14
C MET A 1 16.09 5.80 -14.36
N HIS A 2 16.50 5.39 -14.16
CA HIS A 2 16.66 4.48 -14.54
C HIS A 2 16.63 3.48 -13.88
N ASN A 3 16.18 2.88 -14.06
CA ASN A 3 16.11 1.86 -13.18
C ASN A 3 17.25 0.96 -13.39
N ASN A 4 17.62 0.28 -12.43
CA ASN A 4 18.70 -0.60 -12.47
C ASN A 4 18.43 -1.69 -13.37
N ASN A 5 19.26 -2.22 -14.11
CA ASN A 5 19.06 -3.37 -14.97
C ASN A 5 18.09 -3.14 -16.10
N GLY A 6 17.68 -1.90 -16.30
CA GLY A 6 16.78 -1.58 -17.38
C GLY A 6 15.35 -2.06 -17.21
N ILE A 7 14.97 -2.45 -16.00
CA ILE A 7 13.62 -2.90 -15.74
C ILE A 7 12.68 -1.71 -15.60
N ASP A 8 11.57 -1.77 -16.30
CA ASP A 8 10.58 -0.72 -16.29
C ASP A 8 9.35 -1.24 -15.53
N TYR A 9 9.09 -0.65 -14.36
CA TYR A 9 7.99 -1.10 -13.52
C TYR A 9 6.68 -0.37 -13.78
N THR A 10 6.64 0.47 -14.80
CA THR A 10 5.46 1.30 -15.06
C THR A 10 4.19 0.46 -15.19
N GLU A 11 4.25 -0.58 -16.00
CA GLU A 11 3.04 -1.37 -16.25
C GLU A 11 2.60 -2.15 -15.03
N ILE A 12 3.54 -2.67 -14.26
CA ILE A 12 3.16 -3.44 -13.09
C ILE A 12 2.58 -2.51 -12.02
N ARG A 13 3.05 -1.28 -11.94
CA ARG A 13 2.47 -0.30 -11.04
C ARG A 13 1.04 0.02 -11.43
N LYS A 14 0.77 0.15 -12.72
CA LYS A 14 -0.59 0.39 -13.19
C LYS A 14 -1.51 -0.78 -12.90
N LYS A 15 -0.99 -1.99 -13.02
CA LYS A 15 -1.77 -3.17 -12.66
C LYS A 15 -2.15 -3.17 -11.20
N VAL A 16 -1.19 -2.84 -10.33
CA VAL A 16 -1.45 -2.82 -8.89
C VAL A 16 -2.46 -1.71 -8.56
N SER A 17 -2.38 -0.58 -9.28
CA SER A 17 -3.37 0.47 -9.10
C SER A 17 -4.78 -0.06 -9.29
N LYS A 18 -4.98 -0.92 -10.28
CA LYS A 18 -6.32 -1.47 -10.52
C LYS A 18 -6.80 -2.33 -9.38
N LEU A 19 -5.89 -3.06 -8.74
CA LEU A 19 -6.25 -3.83 -7.55
C LEU A 19 -6.70 -2.89 -6.42
N PHE A 20 -5.98 -1.81 -6.23
CA PHE A 20 -6.33 -0.83 -5.20
C PHE A 20 -7.69 -0.22 -5.47
N ILE A 21 -7.96 0.15 -6.72
CA ILE A 21 -9.25 0.72 -7.09
C ILE A 21 -10.38 -0.27 -6.86
N ALA A 22 -10.15 -1.54 -7.18
CA ALA A 22 -11.16 -2.57 -6.96
C ALA A 22 -11.48 -2.72 -5.47
N VAL A 23 -10.46 -2.59 -4.62
CA VAL A 23 -10.67 -2.66 -3.19
C VAL A 23 -11.46 -1.44 -2.70
N LEU A 24 -11.06 -0.25 -3.15
CA LEU A 24 -11.73 0.98 -2.74
C LEU A 24 -13.20 1.01 -3.16
N THR A 25 -13.51 0.46 -4.32
CA THR A 25 -14.86 0.44 -4.83
C THR A 25 -15.63 -0.80 -4.39
N LYS A 26 -15.04 -1.59 -3.51
CA LYS A 26 -15.67 -2.76 -2.90
C LYS A 26 -16.03 -3.84 -3.90
N ARG A 27 -15.34 -3.87 -5.02
CA ARG A 27 -15.51 -4.94 -5.99
C ARG A 27 -14.60 -6.12 -5.70
N LEU A 28 -13.61 -5.93 -4.84
CA LEU A 28 -12.64 -6.95 -4.52
C LEU A 28 -12.28 -6.86 -3.05
N PRO A 29 -12.43 -7.93 -2.27
CA PRO A 29 -11.97 -7.90 -0.88
C PRO A 29 -10.46 -7.71 -0.81
N VAL A 30 -9.98 -7.09 0.27
CA VAL A 30 -8.55 -6.85 0.42
C VAL A 30 -7.78 -8.17 0.35
N ARG A 31 -8.31 -9.21 0.97
CA ARG A 31 -7.63 -10.50 0.97
C ARG A 31 -7.41 -11.02 -0.44
N GLU A 32 -8.40 -10.84 -1.31
CA GLU A 32 -8.27 -11.27 -2.69
C GLU A 32 -7.24 -10.45 -3.44
N ALA A 33 -7.19 -9.14 -3.14
CA ALA A 33 -6.19 -8.29 -3.75
C ALA A 33 -4.78 -8.73 -3.36
N LEU A 34 -4.61 -9.12 -2.10
CA LEU A 34 -3.31 -9.61 -1.64
C LEU A 34 -2.90 -10.88 -2.37
N ILE A 35 -3.88 -11.76 -2.65
CA ILE A 35 -3.60 -12.99 -3.37
C ILE A 35 -3.16 -12.69 -4.80
N LYS A 36 -3.79 -11.70 -5.42
CA LYS A 36 -3.50 -11.36 -6.81
C LYS A 36 -2.29 -10.46 -6.97
N PHE A 37 -1.72 -10.00 -5.88
CA PHE A 37 -0.62 -9.05 -5.91
C PHE A 37 0.65 -9.69 -6.50
N PRO A 38 1.44 -8.93 -7.29
CA PRO A 38 2.68 -9.46 -7.86
C PRO A 38 3.77 -9.52 -6.79
N LYS A 39 3.89 -10.66 -6.14
CA LYS A 39 4.72 -10.78 -4.95
C LYS A 39 6.20 -10.89 -5.21
N GLU A 40 6.59 -11.15 -6.45
CA GLU A 40 8.00 -11.35 -6.75
C GLU A 40 8.67 -10.09 -7.29
N CYS A 41 7.93 -8.98 -7.29
CA CYS A 41 8.46 -7.74 -7.82
C CYS A 41 9.47 -7.13 -6.86
N GLN A 42 10.56 -6.62 -7.40
CA GLN A 42 11.63 -6.04 -6.60
C GLN A 42 11.51 -4.52 -6.46
N ASP A 43 10.51 -3.92 -7.08
CA ASP A 43 10.33 -2.48 -7.03
C ASP A 43 9.88 -2.05 -5.64
N LYS A 44 10.61 -1.10 -5.05
CA LYS A 44 10.30 -0.66 -3.68
C LYS A 44 8.91 -0.02 -3.58
N THR A 45 8.48 0.65 -4.65
CA THR A 45 7.13 1.21 -4.68
C THR A 45 6.08 0.10 -4.58
N ILE A 46 6.29 -0.98 -5.31
CA ILE A 46 5.35 -2.10 -5.27
C ILE A 46 5.39 -2.78 -3.90
N ILE A 47 6.58 -2.94 -3.33
CA ILE A 47 6.70 -3.55 -2.01
C ILE A 47 6.01 -2.69 -0.95
N ALA A 48 6.19 -1.37 -1.01
CA ALA A 48 5.51 -0.48 -0.06
C ALA A 48 3.99 -0.57 -0.23
N SER A 49 3.53 -0.69 -1.47
CA SER A 49 2.10 -0.84 -1.73
C SER A 49 1.56 -2.14 -1.14
N TRP A 50 2.33 -3.21 -1.21
CA TRP A 50 1.95 -4.47 -0.59
C TRP A 50 1.72 -4.27 0.91
N HIS A 51 2.64 -3.60 1.57
CA HIS A 51 2.51 -3.38 3.01
C HIS A 51 1.31 -2.50 3.34
N ALA A 52 0.99 -1.54 2.48
CA ALA A 52 -0.19 -0.71 2.69
C ALA A 52 -1.45 -1.56 2.67
N LEU A 53 -1.54 -2.50 1.74
CA LEU A 53 -2.69 -3.40 1.70
C LEU A 53 -2.73 -4.33 2.90
N CYS A 54 -1.56 -4.78 3.35
CA CYS A 54 -1.50 -5.63 4.54
C CYS A 54 -2.04 -4.89 5.77
N HIS A 55 -1.70 -3.61 5.91
CA HIS A 55 -2.24 -2.82 7.00
C HIS A 55 -3.75 -2.68 6.90
N LEU A 56 -4.24 -2.48 5.70
CA LEU A 56 -5.68 -2.36 5.49
C LEU A 56 -6.39 -3.63 5.94
N GLU A 57 -5.84 -4.78 5.58
CA GLU A 57 -6.42 -6.05 5.98
C GLU A 57 -6.35 -6.24 7.50
N ALA A 58 -5.22 -5.90 8.09
CA ALA A 58 -5.02 -6.09 9.52
C ALA A 58 -5.94 -5.19 10.35
N ASP A 59 -6.33 -4.04 9.80
CA ASP A 59 -7.11 -3.06 10.52
C ASP A 59 -8.61 -3.16 10.28
N GLU A 60 -9.06 -4.25 9.71
CA GLU A 60 -10.46 -4.35 9.30
C GLU A 60 -11.42 -4.07 10.46
N GLU A 61 -11.17 -4.66 11.62
CA GLU A 61 -12.05 -4.45 12.75
C GLU A 61 -12.06 -3.01 13.21
N LEU A 62 -10.87 -2.41 13.25
CA LEU A 62 -10.76 -1.02 13.69
C LEU A 62 -11.48 -0.10 12.71
N ARG A 63 -11.37 -0.39 11.43
CA ARG A 63 -12.04 0.41 10.41
C ARG A 63 -13.55 0.33 10.55
N MET A 64 -14.06 -0.81 10.96
CA MET A 64 -15.50 -0.96 11.16
C MET A 64 -16.00 -0.19 12.36
N LYS A 65 -15.15 0.03 13.34
CA LYS A 65 -15.54 0.71 14.56
C LYS A 65 -15.29 2.21 14.56
N ASP A 66 -14.37 2.67 13.72
CA ASP A 66 -13.93 4.06 13.72
C ASP A 66 -14.05 4.61 12.31
N ASN A 67 -15.13 5.35 12.07
CA ASN A 67 -15.39 5.87 10.74
C ASN A 67 -14.34 6.87 10.27
N LEU A 68 -13.84 7.68 11.18
CA LEU A 68 -12.83 8.66 10.81
C LEU A 68 -11.54 7.97 10.40
N TYR A 69 -11.14 6.97 11.17
CA TYR A 69 -9.94 6.23 10.85
C TYR A 69 -10.09 5.54 9.49
N ARG A 70 -11.25 4.95 9.22
CA ARG A 70 -11.50 4.30 7.94
C ARG A 70 -11.42 5.29 6.79
N GLN A 71 -12.00 6.47 6.98
CA GLN A 71 -11.99 7.48 5.93
C GLN A 71 -10.58 7.95 5.63
N GLU A 72 -9.79 8.18 6.66
CA GLU A 72 -8.42 8.61 6.48
C GLU A 72 -7.58 7.53 5.78
N GLN A 73 -7.80 6.28 6.16
CA GLN A 73 -7.10 5.18 5.52
C GLN A 73 -7.49 5.04 4.06
N ASP A 74 -8.78 5.19 3.76
CA ASP A 74 -9.23 5.13 2.38
C ASP A 74 -8.60 6.23 1.55
N GLU A 75 -8.46 7.42 2.10
CA GLU A 75 -7.81 8.52 1.38
C GLU A 75 -6.35 8.22 1.12
N TYR A 76 -5.69 7.58 2.06
CA TYR A 76 -4.31 7.19 1.89
C TYR A 76 -4.17 6.14 0.77
N ILE A 77 -5.05 5.15 0.77
CA ILE A 77 -5.05 4.12 -0.26
C ILE A 77 -5.36 4.74 -1.62
N GLU A 78 -6.26 5.72 -1.64
CA GLU A 78 -6.60 6.42 -2.86
C GLU A 78 -5.39 7.16 -3.41
N PHE A 79 -4.62 7.79 -2.54
CA PHE A 79 -3.41 8.48 -2.95
C PHE A 79 -2.41 7.51 -3.60
N ILE A 80 -2.21 6.36 -2.96
CA ILE A 80 -1.32 5.35 -3.51
C ILE A 80 -1.82 4.89 -4.88
N SER A 81 -3.11 4.62 -4.97
CA SER A 81 -3.70 4.17 -6.23
C SER A 81 -3.49 5.18 -7.34
N PHE A 82 -3.70 6.45 -7.02
CA PHE A 82 -3.54 7.51 -8.00
C PHE A 82 -2.10 7.57 -8.52
N THR A 83 -1.13 7.53 -7.60
CA THR A 83 0.28 7.56 -7.99
C THR A 83 0.63 6.37 -8.86
N LEU A 84 0.18 5.18 -8.48
CA LEU A 84 0.47 3.98 -9.25
C LEU A 84 -0.20 4.00 -10.60
N SER A 85 -1.36 4.63 -10.71
CA SER A 85 -2.09 4.67 -11.98
C SER A 85 -1.31 5.43 -13.04
N LYS A 86 -0.41 6.31 -12.61
CA LYS A 86 0.46 7.02 -13.53
C LYS A 86 1.77 6.29 -13.75
N GLY A 87 1.94 5.14 -13.13
CA GLY A 87 3.18 4.37 -13.25
C GLY A 87 4.32 4.95 -12.46
N GLU A 88 4.05 5.88 -11.55
CA GLU A 88 5.08 6.62 -10.83
C GLU A 88 5.45 5.95 -9.52
N GLU A 89 6.59 6.35 -8.99
CA GLU A 89 7.06 5.86 -7.70
C GLU A 89 6.32 6.58 -6.58
N LEU A 90 6.12 5.87 -5.48
CA LEU A 90 5.59 6.50 -4.28
C LEU A 90 6.62 7.44 -3.70
N PRO A 91 6.19 8.47 -2.96
CA PRO A 91 7.14 9.36 -2.30
C PRO A 91 8.10 8.59 -1.40
N GLN A 92 9.33 9.08 -1.31
CA GLN A 92 10.37 8.38 -0.58
C GLN A 92 10.02 8.22 0.91
N ASN A 93 9.34 9.21 1.48
CA ASN A 93 8.98 9.11 2.89
C ASN A 93 8.01 7.96 3.15
N ILE A 94 7.16 7.64 2.18
CA ILE A 94 6.25 6.51 2.33
C ILE A 94 7.04 5.21 2.20
N ILE A 95 7.92 5.13 1.22
CA ILE A 95 8.75 3.94 1.03
C ILE A 95 9.58 3.69 2.28
N ASN A 96 10.17 4.73 2.83
CA ASN A 96 11.02 4.59 4.02
C ASN A 96 10.23 4.15 5.24
N ALA A 97 8.97 4.55 5.34
CA ALA A 97 8.16 4.19 6.49
C ALA A 97 7.94 2.69 6.58
N TYR A 98 7.95 1.99 5.45
CA TYR A 98 7.75 0.55 5.44
C TYR A 98 9.06 -0.23 5.46
N GLU A 99 10.18 0.46 5.35
CA GLU A 99 11.46 -0.21 5.23
C GLU A 99 11.76 -1.20 6.35
N PRO A 100 11.38 -0.91 7.61
CA PRO A 100 11.65 -1.87 8.68
C PRO A 100 10.99 -3.22 8.48
N TYR A 101 9.97 -3.28 7.63
CA TYR A 101 9.24 -4.52 7.39
C TYR A 101 9.72 -5.29 6.18
N TYR A 102 10.67 -4.74 5.44
CA TYR A 102 11.09 -5.38 4.19
C TYR A 102 11.79 -6.70 4.44
N SER A 103 12.51 -6.81 5.54
CA SER A 103 13.21 -8.05 5.84
C SER A 103 12.26 -9.20 6.15
N GLU A 104 11.02 -8.88 6.49
CA GLU A 104 10.01 -9.90 6.72
C GLU A 104 9.34 -10.29 5.42
N ALA A 105 9.81 -9.75 4.35
CA ALA A 105 9.32 -10.02 3.02
C ALA A 105 7.83 -9.77 2.95
N LEU A 106 7.07 -10.75 2.54
CA LEU A 106 5.66 -10.57 2.30
C LEU A 106 4.79 -11.06 3.44
N THR A 107 5.36 -11.11 4.64
CA THR A 107 4.60 -11.53 5.80
C THR A 107 3.61 -10.43 6.18
N PRO A 108 2.33 -10.75 6.33
CA PRO A 108 1.36 -9.74 6.74
C PRO A 108 1.70 -9.19 8.12
N LEU A 109 1.40 -7.93 8.31
CA LEU A 109 1.66 -7.27 9.59
C LEU A 109 0.62 -7.69 10.61
N THR A 110 1.03 -7.69 11.87
CA THR A 110 0.09 -7.98 12.94
C THR A 110 -0.68 -6.72 13.28
N ASN A 111 -1.84 -6.89 13.90
CA ASN A 111 -2.64 -5.75 14.30
C ASN A 111 -1.96 -4.84 15.27
N LYS A 112 -1.00 -5.40 15.98
CA LYS A 112 -0.39 -4.72 17.07
C LYS A 112 0.19 -3.37 16.71
N ASN A 113 0.83 -3.26 15.55
CA ASN A 113 1.54 -2.06 15.18
C ASN A 113 0.94 -1.28 14.03
N SER A 114 -0.15 -1.78 13.46
CA SER A 114 -0.63 -1.17 12.23
C SER A 114 -1.13 0.25 12.44
N LYS A 115 -1.81 0.50 13.55
CA LYS A 115 -2.33 1.84 13.79
C LYS A 115 -1.21 2.84 14.02
N GLY A 116 -0.14 2.41 14.68
CA GLY A 116 1.01 3.28 14.88
C GLY A 116 1.66 3.67 13.58
N ILE A 117 1.82 2.70 12.69
CA ILE A 117 2.40 2.96 11.38
C ILE A 117 1.51 3.91 10.59
N TRP A 118 0.20 3.68 10.63
CA TRP A 118 -0.74 4.53 9.92
C TRP A 118 -0.66 5.98 10.39
N GLN A 119 -0.59 6.18 11.70
CA GLN A 119 -0.51 7.53 12.23
C GLN A 119 0.78 8.21 11.82
N GLN A 120 1.86 7.47 11.75
CA GLN A 120 3.12 7.99 11.29
C GLN A 120 3.05 8.44 9.83
N LEU A 121 2.43 7.62 8.99
CA LEU A 121 2.26 7.95 7.59
C LEU A 121 1.35 9.16 7.41
N LYS A 122 0.33 9.26 8.24
CA LYS A 122 -0.61 10.36 8.14
C LYS A 122 0.07 11.69 8.39
N ARG A 123 1.06 11.72 9.26
CA ARG A 123 1.83 12.94 9.49
C ARG A 123 2.51 13.42 8.22
N PHE A 124 3.05 12.49 7.46
CA PHE A 124 3.71 12.85 6.22
C PHE A 124 2.74 13.44 5.22
N LEU A 125 1.55 12.88 5.16
CA LEU A 125 0.57 13.32 4.18
C LEU A 125 -0.08 14.63 4.52
N CYS A 126 -0.17 14.95 5.81
CA CYS A 126 -0.87 16.14 6.26
C CYS A 126 0.02 17.35 6.46
N CYS A 127 1.28 17.22 6.26
CA CYS A 127 2.19 18.35 6.45
C CYS A 127 2.03 19.45 5.46
#